data_692f0151c2fa121567a57a62557963be
#
_entry.id   692f0151c2fa121567a57a62557963be
#
_cell.length_a   1.000
_cell.length_b   1.000
_cell.length_c   1.000
_cell.angle_alpha   90.00
_cell.angle_beta   90.00
_cell.angle_gamma   90.00
#
_symmetry.space_group_name_H-M   'P 1'
#
loop_
_entity.id
_entity.type
_entity.pdbx_description
1 polymer ?
#
loop_
_entity_poly.entity_id
_entity_poly.type
_entity_poly.pdbx_seq_one_letter_code
_entity_poly.pdbx_strand_id
1 'polypeptide(L)'
;MPAIVTKDFRVHNARQFLESFSESADTYYLGIGRPQAFANDQAFNDGTDTSPPTPVDSVGSVEYYVYDDILSAKKVTSSDISLVIPRRNWTTGTVYDYYRHDYGEINSAGSAITTDSGASTLLDATFYVMNSTFDVYKVIDNNGGAASTTEPTGNKTTSVFSTADSYKWKYMYSLTASEQANFMSTDFIHVSTNASDISTTAGAIEHVKITAGGSGGSNGTYTGVAIRGDGSSGECTVVVSSNAVTSVTITTAGSGYTYASVKASDIGNVSGADIDFIISPPGGHGSDAIAELGGFFVMMNVDFTQGDGSGDFNTTNDFRRIVLLRNPTDSTTGSTATATTLDGTKSITFSGTPGSFQADEKITQATSGAVGFVVDFNSTTKVLRYIQPQFTNQGVDSDGNLTAFSSTNTVTGATSSATGTPSSHDTTPELTADTGDILYIENRKPISRASDKTEDVKLVVEF
;
A
#
# COMPACT_ATOMS: atom_id res chain seq x y z
N MET A 1 -15.03 17.92 19.66
CA MET A 1 -15.24 16.59 20.26
C MET A 1 -14.14 15.69 19.73
N PRO A 2 -13.45 14.92 20.56
CA PRO A 2 -12.53 13.91 20.05
C PRO A 2 -13.33 12.89 19.19
N ALA A 3 -12.77 12.50 18.07
CA ALA A 3 -13.35 11.54 17.14
C ALA A 3 -12.30 10.50 16.76
N ILE A 4 -12.71 9.31 16.39
CA ILE A 4 -11.85 8.25 15.89
C ILE A 4 -12.44 7.68 14.60
N VAL A 5 -11.58 7.48 13.62
CA VAL A 5 -11.88 6.64 12.46
C VAL A 5 -11.53 5.20 12.86
N THR A 6 -12.53 4.34 12.95
CA THR A 6 -12.33 2.97 13.41
C THR A 6 -11.60 2.13 12.34
N LYS A 7 -10.90 1.08 12.78
CA LYS A 7 -10.28 0.09 11.89
C LYS A 7 -11.29 -0.46 10.87
N ASP A 8 -12.49 -0.81 11.31
CA ASP A 8 -13.50 -1.42 10.44
C ASP A 8 -13.95 -0.45 9.34
N PHE A 9 -14.03 0.85 9.63
CA PHE A 9 -14.33 1.87 8.64
C PHE A 9 -13.18 2.01 7.62
N ARG A 10 -11.94 1.99 8.08
CA ARG A 10 -10.74 2.04 7.21
C ARG A 10 -10.68 0.82 6.28
N VAL A 11 -10.88 -0.39 6.81
CA VAL A 11 -10.94 -1.62 6.02
C VAL A 11 -12.09 -1.60 5.02
N HIS A 12 -13.26 -1.09 5.43
CA HIS A 12 -14.40 -0.91 4.52
C HIS A 12 -14.04 -0.01 3.33
N ASN A 13 -13.46 1.16 3.59
CA ASN A 13 -13.05 2.09 2.54
C ASN A 13 -12.00 1.47 1.60
N ALA A 14 -11.01 0.78 2.15
CA ALA A 14 -9.99 0.10 1.35
C ALA A 14 -10.61 -0.98 0.44
N ARG A 15 -11.57 -1.75 0.94
CA ARG A 15 -12.31 -2.75 0.14
C ARG A 15 -13.16 -2.09 -0.95
N GLN A 16 -13.85 -0.99 -0.65
CA GLN A 16 -14.63 -0.26 -1.65
C GLN A 16 -13.74 0.32 -2.75
N PHE A 17 -12.58 0.86 -2.38
CA PHE A 17 -11.61 1.34 -3.35
C PHE A 17 -11.08 0.20 -4.23
N LEU A 18 -10.72 -0.93 -3.64
CA LEU A 18 -10.32 -2.13 -4.40
C LEU A 18 -11.43 -2.60 -5.36
N GLU A 19 -12.68 -2.63 -4.91
CA GLU A 19 -13.83 -3.06 -5.69
C GLU A 19 -14.08 -2.16 -6.90
N SER A 20 -13.84 -0.85 -6.77
CA SER A 20 -14.05 0.13 -7.85
C SER A 20 -13.22 -0.16 -9.11
N PHE A 21 -12.07 -0.83 -8.99
CA PHE A 21 -11.26 -1.25 -10.14
C PHE A 21 -11.84 -2.43 -10.92
N SER A 22 -12.82 -3.12 -10.36
CA SER A 22 -13.56 -4.21 -11.02
C SER A 22 -14.86 -3.73 -11.65
N GLU A 23 -15.30 -2.51 -11.33
CA GLU A 23 -16.52 -1.93 -11.88
C GLU A 23 -16.29 -1.42 -13.30
N SER A 24 -17.30 -1.59 -14.17
CA SER A 24 -17.19 -1.15 -15.57
C SER A 24 -17.41 0.36 -15.76
N ALA A 25 -17.85 1.05 -14.71
CA ALA A 25 -18.17 2.48 -14.76
C ALA A 25 -16.92 3.37 -14.69
N ASP A 26 -15.88 2.93 -13.99
CA ASP A 26 -14.67 3.69 -13.78
C ASP A 26 -13.45 3.02 -14.42
N THR A 27 -12.52 3.85 -14.89
CA THR A 27 -11.19 3.43 -15.38
C THR A 27 -10.12 4.21 -14.65
N TYR A 28 -9.06 3.52 -14.26
CA TYR A 28 -7.95 4.10 -13.54
C TYR A 28 -6.66 3.97 -14.35
N TYR A 29 -5.86 5.02 -14.34
CA TYR A 29 -4.58 5.07 -15.03
C TYR A 29 -3.48 5.56 -14.10
N LEU A 30 -2.38 4.84 -14.04
CA LEU A 30 -1.16 5.31 -13.41
C LEU A 30 -0.30 5.97 -14.51
N GLY A 31 -0.03 7.26 -14.36
CA GLY A 31 0.81 8.04 -15.25
C GLY A 31 2.20 8.29 -14.69
N ILE A 32 3.19 8.37 -15.57
CA ILE A 32 4.55 8.80 -15.26
C ILE A 32 4.90 10.02 -16.10
N GLY A 33 5.63 10.95 -15.51
CA GLY A 33 5.92 12.22 -16.19
C GLY A 33 7.06 13.01 -15.55
N ARG A 34 7.15 14.27 -15.94
CA ARG A 34 8.19 15.22 -15.53
C ARG A 34 9.60 14.71 -15.89
N PRO A 35 9.95 14.65 -17.19
CA PRO A 35 11.32 14.30 -17.60
C PRO A 35 12.33 15.41 -17.24
N GLN A 36 11.94 16.69 -17.24
CA GLN A 36 12.84 17.80 -16.89
C GLN A 36 13.09 17.87 -15.38
N ALA A 37 14.30 18.33 -15.04
CA ALA A 37 14.68 18.63 -13.68
C ALA A 37 13.78 19.70 -13.03
N PHE A 38 13.51 19.59 -11.74
CA PHE A 38 12.69 20.57 -11.00
C PHE A 38 13.28 21.99 -11.04
N ALA A 39 14.59 22.11 -11.01
CA ALA A 39 15.28 23.41 -11.06
C ALA A 39 15.08 24.21 -12.36
N ASN A 40 14.41 23.65 -13.37
CA ASN A 40 14.13 24.32 -14.64
C ASN A 40 12.80 25.06 -14.66
N ASP A 41 11.98 24.89 -13.64
CA ASP A 41 10.71 25.57 -13.52
C ASP A 41 10.79 26.69 -12.48
N GLN A 42 10.89 27.93 -12.95
CA GLN A 42 11.01 29.09 -12.07
C GLN A 42 9.66 29.70 -11.68
N ALA A 43 8.57 29.25 -12.26
CA ALA A 43 7.26 29.86 -12.04
C ALA A 43 6.63 29.41 -10.70
N PHE A 44 6.97 28.21 -10.22
CA PHE A 44 6.28 27.56 -9.10
C PHE A 44 7.18 27.26 -7.90
N ASN A 45 8.43 27.76 -7.89
CA ASN A 45 9.39 27.41 -6.83
C ASN A 45 9.48 25.91 -6.62
N ASP A 46 9.76 25.20 -7.69
CA ASP A 46 9.62 23.76 -7.82
C ASP A 46 10.76 22.94 -7.19
N GLY A 47 11.48 23.51 -6.24
CA GLY A 47 12.50 22.78 -5.48
C GLY A 47 13.71 22.37 -6.33
N THR A 48 14.20 21.18 -6.10
CA THR A 48 15.33 20.58 -6.84
C THR A 48 15.14 19.06 -6.96
N ASP A 49 15.89 18.42 -7.86
CA ASP A 49 15.89 16.95 -7.99
C ASP A 49 16.30 16.20 -6.70
N THR A 50 17.08 16.84 -5.83
CA THR A 50 17.46 16.28 -4.53
C THR A 50 16.42 16.51 -3.44
N SER A 51 15.57 17.53 -3.61
CA SER A 51 14.46 17.88 -2.73
C SER A 51 13.24 18.28 -3.58
N PRO A 52 12.55 17.30 -4.16
CA PRO A 52 11.35 17.54 -4.96
C PRO A 52 10.29 18.29 -4.16
N PRO A 53 9.51 19.19 -4.77
CA PRO A 53 8.45 19.90 -4.07
C PRO A 53 7.32 18.94 -3.68
N THR A 54 6.74 19.15 -2.51
CA THR A 54 5.52 18.43 -2.13
C THR A 54 4.35 18.95 -2.97
N PRO A 55 3.59 18.07 -3.63
CA PRO A 55 2.37 18.46 -4.34
C PRO A 55 1.39 19.16 -3.40
N VAL A 56 0.65 20.11 -3.92
CA VAL A 56 -0.34 20.88 -3.16
C VAL A 56 -1.71 20.57 -3.73
N ASP A 57 -2.63 20.14 -2.87
CA ASP A 57 -4.04 19.96 -3.20
C ASP A 57 -4.69 21.35 -3.35
N SER A 58 -4.54 21.93 -4.52
CA SER A 58 -5.13 23.21 -4.85
C SER A 58 -5.48 23.26 -6.33
N VAL A 59 -6.70 23.65 -6.63
CA VAL A 59 -7.30 23.81 -7.96
C VAL A 59 -6.53 24.82 -8.86
N GLY A 60 -5.46 25.40 -8.36
CA GLY A 60 -4.91 26.59 -8.98
C GLY A 60 -3.69 26.42 -9.85
N SER A 61 -2.79 25.47 -9.63
CA SER A 61 -1.54 25.50 -10.38
C SER A 61 -0.83 24.15 -10.56
N VAL A 62 -0.73 23.30 -9.53
CA VAL A 62 0.09 22.09 -9.67
C VAL A 62 -0.68 20.96 -10.35
N GLU A 63 -1.94 20.80 -10.04
CA GLU A 63 -2.82 19.79 -10.68
C GLU A 63 -3.05 20.10 -12.14
N TYR A 64 -3.24 21.36 -12.46
CA TYR A 64 -3.53 21.83 -13.82
C TYR A 64 -2.40 21.49 -14.81
N TYR A 65 -1.14 21.58 -14.38
CA TYR A 65 0.02 21.36 -15.24
C TYR A 65 0.55 19.94 -15.22
N VAL A 66 -0.08 19.03 -14.48
CA VAL A 66 0.33 17.62 -14.45
C VAL A 66 0.23 16.97 -15.82
N TYR A 67 -0.79 17.31 -16.60
CA TYR A 67 -1.01 16.76 -17.93
C TYR A 67 0.04 17.19 -18.94
N ASP A 68 0.66 18.36 -18.78
CA ASP A 68 1.60 18.93 -19.74
C ASP A 68 2.90 18.15 -19.86
N ASP A 69 3.26 17.38 -18.82
CA ASP A 69 4.51 16.65 -18.75
C ASP A 69 4.35 15.14 -18.51
N ILE A 70 3.13 14.61 -18.60
CA ILE A 70 2.91 13.16 -18.60
C ILE A 70 3.51 12.57 -19.87
N LEU A 71 4.36 11.55 -19.71
CA LEU A 71 4.96 10.82 -20.79
C LEU A 71 4.04 9.71 -21.29
N SER A 72 3.51 8.95 -20.35
CA SER A 72 2.61 7.83 -20.61
C SER A 72 1.74 7.55 -19.39
N ALA A 73 0.54 7.03 -19.63
CA ALA A 73 -0.34 6.52 -18.58
C ALA A 73 -0.79 5.10 -18.92
N LYS A 74 -0.72 4.21 -17.95
CA LYS A 74 -1.09 2.80 -18.10
C LYS A 74 -2.30 2.47 -17.25
N LYS A 75 -3.24 1.74 -17.86
CA LYS A 75 -4.47 1.32 -17.20
C LYS A 75 -4.17 0.39 -16.05
N VAL A 76 -4.73 0.69 -14.89
CA VAL A 76 -4.71 -0.18 -13.71
C VAL A 76 -5.93 -1.08 -13.75
N THR A 77 -5.72 -2.37 -13.70
CA THR A 77 -6.79 -3.38 -13.70
C THR A 77 -6.94 -4.01 -12.33
N SER A 78 -8.00 -4.79 -12.12
CA SER A 78 -8.21 -5.51 -10.86
C SER A 78 -7.11 -6.53 -10.54
N SER A 79 -6.28 -6.94 -11.51
CA SER A 79 -5.11 -7.80 -11.28
C SER A 79 -3.88 -7.04 -10.78
N ASP A 80 -3.87 -5.73 -10.93
CA ASP A 80 -2.75 -4.86 -10.59
C ASP A 80 -2.91 -4.20 -9.22
N ILE A 81 -3.97 -4.55 -8.49
CA ILE A 81 -4.30 -3.94 -7.20
C ILE A 81 -4.62 -4.99 -6.14
N SER A 82 -4.22 -4.74 -4.91
CA SER A 82 -4.45 -5.66 -3.79
C SER A 82 -4.46 -4.96 -2.44
N LEU A 83 -5.16 -5.56 -1.47
CA LEU A 83 -5.01 -5.20 -0.07
C LEU A 83 -3.67 -5.70 0.45
N VAL A 84 -3.00 -4.86 1.23
CA VAL A 84 -1.71 -5.18 1.84
C VAL A 84 -1.68 -4.77 3.31
N ILE A 85 -0.75 -5.38 4.05
CA ILE A 85 -0.45 -5.07 5.45
C ILE A 85 1.05 -4.81 5.61
N PRO A 86 1.50 -4.11 6.66
CA PRO A 86 2.93 -3.95 6.95
C PRO A 86 3.66 -5.30 7.01
N ARG A 87 4.80 -5.39 6.34
CA ARG A 87 5.62 -6.60 6.33
C ARG A 87 6.38 -6.74 7.64
N ARG A 88 6.18 -7.87 8.31
CA ARG A 88 6.85 -8.22 9.57
C ARG A 88 7.45 -9.61 9.44
N ASN A 89 8.73 -9.69 9.13
CA ASN A 89 9.42 -10.97 9.02
C ASN A 89 9.71 -11.54 10.41
N TRP A 90 9.52 -12.85 10.58
CA TRP A 90 10.00 -13.52 11.77
C TRP A 90 11.52 -13.42 11.88
N THR A 91 12.01 -13.15 13.07
CA THR A 91 13.45 -13.06 13.37
C THR A 91 13.71 -13.68 14.72
N THR A 92 14.69 -14.59 14.81
CA THR A 92 15.08 -15.24 16.05
C THR A 92 15.57 -14.22 17.08
N GLY A 93 15.19 -14.41 18.34
CA GLY A 93 15.59 -13.52 19.43
C GLY A 93 14.72 -12.26 19.61
N THR A 94 13.66 -12.12 18.79
CA THR A 94 12.72 -10.99 18.89
C THR A 94 11.58 -11.35 19.85
N VAL A 95 11.20 -10.36 20.68
CA VAL A 95 9.94 -10.44 21.47
C VAL A 95 8.81 -9.92 20.59
N TYR A 96 7.84 -10.77 20.31
CA TYR A 96 6.63 -10.39 19.60
C TYR A 96 5.50 -10.12 20.57
N ASP A 97 4.64 -9.19 20.24
CA ASP A 97 3.40 -8.97 20.95
C ASP A 97 2.44 -10.13 20.67
N TYR A 98 1.49 -10.38 21.55
CA TYR A 98 0.40 -11.30 21.27
C TYR A 98 -0.90 -10.54 21.00
N TYR A 99 -1.83 -11.17 20.32
CA TYR A 99 -3.13 -10.59 20.07
C TYR A 99 -3.89 -10.38 21.39
N ARG A 100 -4.45 -9.17 21.57
CA ARG A 100 -5.45 -8.81 22.59
C ARG A 100 -6.54 -7.96 21.94
N HIS A 101 -7.79 -8.21 22.32
CA HIS A 101 -8.92 -7.44 21.82
C HIS A 101 -9.05 -6.06 22.46
N ASP A 102 -8.37 -5.82 23.57
CA ASP A 102 -8.55 -4.69 24.49
C ASP A 102 -7.30 -3.78 24.64
N TYR A 103 -6.33 -3.85 23.72
CA TYR A 103 -5.22 -2.88 23.71
C TYR A 103 -5.71 -1.45 23.63
N GLY A 104 -5.21 -0.59 24.53
CA GLY A 104 -5.59 0.81 24.65
C GLY A 104 -6.73 1.06 25.65
N GLU A 105 -7.41 0.04 26.12
CA GLU A 105 -8.38 0.17 27.20
C GLU A 105 -7.69 0.34 28.56
N ILE A 106 -8.46 0.77 29.55
CA ILE A 106 -7.98 0.97 30.92
C ILE A 106 -8.28 -0.29 31.74
N ASN A 107 -7.24 -0.89 32.33
CA ASN A 107 -7.39 -2.05 33.17
C ASN A 107 -8.01 -1.69 34.54
N SER A 108 -8.28 -2.69 35.38
CA SER A 108 -8.85 -2.54 36.72
C SER A 108 -8.00 -1.67 37.67
N ALA A 109 -6.71 -1.53 37.39
CA ALA A 109 -5.77 -0.68 38.17
C ALA A 109 -5.72 0.78 37.66
N GLY A 110 -6.50 1.14 36.64
CA GLY A 110 -6.55 2.47 36.05
C GLY A 110 -5.40 2.79 35.08
N SER A 111 -4.67 1.77 34.63
CA SER A 111 -3.57 1.91 33.66
C SER A 111 -3.98 1.43 32.27
N ALA A 112 -3.45 2.07 31.23
CA ALA A 112 -3.68 1.61 29.86
C ALA A 112 -3.07 0.21 29.65
N ILE A 113 -3.81 -0.64 28.96
CA ILE A 113 -3.35 -1.95 28.50
C ILE A 113 -2.44 -1.72 27.29
N THR A 114 -1.17 -2.05 27.44
CA THR A 114 -0.14 -1.86 26.38
C THR A 114 0.48 -3.21 26.00
N THR A 115 1.13 -3.23 24.85
CA THR A 115 1.89 -4.38 24.35
C THR A 115 3.27 -4.48 25.01
N ASP A 116 3.94 -5.62 24.83
CA ASP A 116 5.35 -5.77 25.28
C ASP A 116 6.31 -4.89 24.46
N SER A 117 5.97 -4.53 23.22
CA SER A 117 6.71 -3.56 22.40
C SER A 117 6.46 -2.09 22.78
N GLY A 118 5.48 -1.82 23.67
CA GLY A 118 5.06 -0.48 24.08
C GLY A 118 4.04 0.17 23.12
N ALA A 119 3.56 -0.53 22.13
CA ALA A 119 2.48 -0.04 21.28
C ALA A 119 1.18 0.11 22.07
N SER A 120 0.41 1.17 21.77
CA SER A 120 -0.85 1.47 22.46
C SER A 120 -2.08 0.91 21.75
N THR A 121 -1.93 0.44 20.51
CA THR A 121 -3.01 -0.15 19.72
C THR A 121 -2.59 -1.50 19.15
N LEU A 122 -3.57 -2.36 18.84
CA LEU A 122 -3.29 -3.66 18.24
C LEU A 122 -2.58 -3.52 16.87
N LEU A 123 -2.94 -2.53 16.07
CA LEU A 123 -2.39 -2.39 14.71
C LEU A 123 -0.95 -1.91 14.67
N ASP A 124 -0.51 -1.20 15.73
CA ASP A 124 0.89 -0.80 15.89
C ASP A 124 1.73 -1.93 16.51
N ALA A 125 1.08 -2.91 17.16
CA ALA A 125 1.72 -4.03 17.82
C ALA A 125 2.32 -5.04 16.83
N THR A 126 3.40 -5.71 17.25
CA THR A 126 4.09 -6.73 16.43
C THR A 126 3.52 -8.14 16.65
N PHE A 127 2.20 -8.28 16.48
CA PHE A 127 1.43 -9.47 16.85
C PHE A 127 1.25 -10.50 15.72
N TYR A 128 1.86 -10.29 14.57
CA TYR A 128 1.92 -11.26 13.47
C TYR A 128 3.27 -11.20 12.77
N VAL A 129 3.63 -12.29 12.12
CA VAL A 129 4.88 -12.41 11.38
C VAL A 129 4.68 -13.19 10.09
N MET A 130 5.52 -12.94 9.11
CA MET A 130 5.72 -13.79 7.94
C MET A 130 6.99 -14.62 8.14
N ASN A 131 6.89 -15.93 7.95
CA ASN A 131 8.04 -16.83 8.06
C ASN A 131 8.86 -16.91 6.75
N SER A 132 9.91 -17.73 6.76
CA SER A 132 10.80 -17.91 5.61
C SER A 132 10.15 -18.63 4.40
N THR A 133 9.00 -19.26 4.58
CA THR A 133 8.19 -19.91 3.53
C THR A 133 6.99 -19.10 3.09
N PHE A 134 6.97 -17.80 3.44
CA PHE A 134 5.90 -16.84 3.09
C PHE A 134 4.52 -17.20 3.65
N ASP A 135 4.50 -17.91 4.79
CA ASP A 135 3.31 -18.15 5.57
C ASP A 135 3.17 -17.08 6.66
N VAL A 136 1.96 -16.55 6.85
CA VAL A 136 1.69 -15.52 7.85
C VAL A 136 1.03 -16.17 9.07
N TYR A 137 1.60 -15.89 10.24
CA TYR A 137 1.15 -16.41 11.54
C TYR A 137 0.86 -15.27 12.51
N LYS A 138 -0.25 -15.38 13.23
CA LYS A 138 -0.61 -14.48 14.32
C LYS A 138 -0.15 -15.07 15.66
N VAL A 139 0.43 -14.22 16.51
CA VAL A 139 0.85 -14.59 17.87
C VAL A 139 -0.38 -14.61 18.78
N ILE A 140 -0.66 -15.73 19.42
CA ILE A 140 -1.74 -15.89 20.39
C ILE A 140 -1.19 -15.81 21.81
N ASP A 141 0.03 -16.31 22.03
CA ASP A 141 0.71 -16.29 23.32
C ASP A 141 2.22 -16.13 23.07
N ASN A 142 2.86 -15.16 23.71
CA ASN A 142 4.28 -14.86 23.56
C ASN A 142 5.14 -15.39 24.72
N ASN A 143 4.65 -16.40 25.45
CA ASN A 143 5.34 -16.99 26.59
C ASN A 143 5.77 -15.94 27.66
N GLY A 144 4.86 -15.01 28.00
CA GLY A 144 5.11 -14.00 29.01
C GLY A 144 6.13 -12.92 28.62
N GLY A 145 6.24 -12.60 27.33
CA GLY A 145 7.20 -11.63 26.79
C GLY A 145 8.61 -12.19 26.60
N ALA A 146 8.76 -13.51 26.48
CA ALA A 146 10.03 -14.14 26.16
C ALA A 146 10.39 -13.93 24.67
N ALA A 147 11.69 -13.94 24.33
CA ALA A 147 12.12 -13.88 22.96
C ALA A 147 11.77 -15.15 22.18
N SER A 148 11.22 -15.01 20.96
CA SER A 148 10.97 -16.15 20.09
C SER A 148 12.26 -16.68 19.49
N THR A 149 12.47 -17.98 19.60
CA THR A 149 13.68 -18.66 19.09
C THR A 149 13.38 -19.78 18.10
N THR A 150 12.10 -20.11 17.93
CA THR A 150 11.66 -21.16 17.00
C THR A 150 10.67 -20.57 16.00
N GLU A 151 11.08 -20.59 14.72
CA GLU A 151 10.23 -20.10 13.63
C GLU A 151 8.92 -20.87 13.53
N PRO A 152 7.75 -20.19 13.44
CA PRO A 152 6.49 -20.87 13.25
C PRO A 152 6.43 -21.50 11.86
N THR A 153 6.41 -22.82 11.81
CA THR A 153 6.30 -23.61 10.59
C THR A 153 5.29 -24.73 10.75
N GLY A 154 4.51 -24.99 9.75
CA GLY A 154 3.57 -26.11 9.73
C GLY A 154 2.15 -25.73 10.18
N ASN A 155 1.35 -26.70 10.33
CA ASN A 155 -0.06 -26.79 10.73
C ASN A 155 -1.00 -25.65 10.29
N LYS A 156 -1.23 -25.59 8.97
CA LYS A 156 -2.04 -24.54 8.33
C LYS A 156 -3.55 -24.68 8.54
N THR A 157 -4.01 -25.83 9.03
CA THR A 157 -5.44 -26.19 9.08
C THR A 157 -6.01 -26.37 10.49
N THR A 158 -5.17 -26.43 11.51
CA THR A 158 -5.63 -26.61 12.90
C THR A 158 -5.78 -25.27 13.62
N SER A 159 -6.36 -25.32 14.79
CA SER A 159 -6.43 -24.22 15.74
C SER A 159 -5.05 -23.68 16.10
N VAL A 160 -4.88 -23.12 17.24
CA VAL A 160 -3.59 -22.66 17.79
C VAL A 160 -2.63 -23.83 18.01
N PHE A 161 -1.36 -23.66 17.66
CA PHE A 161 -0.29 -24.62 17.93
C PHE A 161 0.87 -23.95 18.65
N SER A 162 1.70 -24.75 19.34
CA SER A 162 2.86 -24.25 20.09
C SER A 162 4.16 -24.61 19.37
N THR A 163 5.12 -23.70 19.39
CA THR A 163 6.52 -23.95 19.03
C THR A 163 7.35 -24.36 20.25
N ALA A 164 8.60 -24.83 20.02
CA ALA A 164 9.45 -25.32 21.11
C ALA A 164 9.84 -24.25 22.15
N ASP A 165 9.77 -22.98 21.78
CA ASP A 165 9.97 -21.82 22.63
C ASP A 165 8.70 -21.41 23.43
N SER A 166 7.66 -22.25 23.40
CA SER A 166 6.38 -22.06 24.07
C SER A 166 5.53 -20.89 23.56
N TYR A 167 5.89 -20.25 22.45
CA TYR A 167 4.99 -19.37 21.74
C TYR A 167 3.79 -20.17 21.22
N LYS A 168 2.62 -19.52 21.15
CA LYS A 168 1.44 -20.06 20.51
C LYS A 168 1.10 -19.22 19.29
N TRP A 169 0.89 -19.90 18.18
CA TRP A 169 0.67 -19.31 16.87
C TRP A 169 -0.62 -19.76 16.24
N LYS A 170 -1.24 -18.87 15.49
CA LYS A 170 -2.36 -19.19 14.59
C LYS A 170 -1.95 -18.89 13.17
N TYR A 171 -2.05 -19.89 12.28
CA TYR A 171 -1.90 -19.68 10.84
C TYR A 171 -3.00 -18.79 10.31
N MET A 172 -2.65 -17.82 9.45
CA MET A 172 -3.58 -16.87 8.86
C MET A 172 -3.75 -17.13 7.36
N TYR A 173 -2.68 -17.12 6.59
CA TYR A 173 -2.67 -17.39 5.14
C TYR A 173 -1.23 -17.57 4.65
N SER A 174 -1.10 -17.97 3.38
CA SER A 174 0.20 -18.06 2.68
C SER A 174 0.19 -17.17 1.44
N LEU A 175 1.33 -16.56 1.13
CA LEU A 175 1.50 -15.80 -0.10
C LEU A 175 1.88 -16.75 -1.25
N THR A 176 1.14 -16.70 -2.35
CA THR A 176 1.49 -17.37 -3.60
C THR A 176 2.69 -16.70 -4.27
N ALA A 177 3.34 -17.39 -5.20
CA ALA A 177 4.46 -16.81 -5.96
C ALA A 177 4.07 -15.54 -6.74
N SER A 178 2.83 -15.48 -7.25
CA SER A 178 2.31 -14.31 -7.94
C SER A 178 2.12 -13.12 -6.99
N GLU A 179 1.54 -13.35 -5.81
CA GLU A 179 1.34 -12.30 -4.80
C GLU A 179 2.66 -11.76 -4.26
N GLN A 180 3.67 -12.64 -4.12
CA GLN A 180 5.03 -12.23 -3.76
C GLN A 180 5.66 -11.33 -4.83
N ALA A 181 5.54 -11.70 -6.10
CA ALA A 181 6.09 -10.90 -7.20
C ALA A 181 5.39 -9.54 -7.30
N ASN A 182 4.06 -9.52 -7.26
CA ASN A 182 3.28 -8.32 -7.55
C ASN A 182 3.07 -7.43 -6.32
N PHE A 183 2.80 -8.00 -5.14
CA PHE A 183 2.32 -7.24 -3.97
C PHE A 183 3.20 -7.39 -2.71
N MET A 184 4.44 -7.78 -2.87
CA MET A 184 5.41 -7.75 -1.78
C MET A 184 6.46 -6.67 -2.04
N SER A 185 6.75 -5.89 -1.00
CA SER A 185 7.84 -4.91 -0.98
C SER A 185 8.70 -5.11 0.27
N THR A 186 9.63 -4.18 0.53
CA THR A 186 10.36 -4.12 1.81
C THR A 186 9.43 -3.89 2.99
N ASP A 187 8.34 -3.13 2.79
CA ASP A 187 7.51 -2.59 3.86
C ASP A 187 6.12 -3.22 3.94
N PHE A 188 5.64 -3.84 2.84
CA PHE A 188 4.28 -4.37 2.74
C PHE A 188 4.24 -5.77 2.15
N ILE A 189 3.20 -6.54 2.50
CA ILE A 189 2.86 -7.85 1.96
C ILE A 189 1.36 -7.92 1.65
N HIS A 190 0.99 -8.69 0.62
CA HIS A 190 -0.40 -9.03 0.32
C HIS A 190 -1.12 -9.63 1.51
N VAL A 191 -2.41 -9.32 1.67
CA VAL A 191 -3.29 -9.94 2.65
C VAL A 191 -4.58 -10.44 2.00
N SER A 192 -4.94 -11.69 2.32
CA SER A 192 -6.19 -12.30 1.86
C SER A 192 -6.87 -13.05 3.00
N THR A 193 -8.18 -13.24 2.86
CA THR A 193 -8.95 -14.10 3.75
C THR A 193 -8.89 -15.53 3.22
N ASN A 194 -8.56 -16.47 4.11
CA ASN A 194 -8.42 -17.88 3.78
C ASN A 194 -9.29 -18.76 4.71
N ALA A 195 -10.49 -18.28 5.01
CA ALA A 195 -11.39 -18.88 6.01
C ALA A 195 -11.81 -20.32 5.68
N SER A 196 -11.76 -20.72 4.41
CA SER A 196 -12.08 -22.11 4.00
C SER A 196 -10.99 -23.11 4.37
N ASP A 197 -9.75 -22.65 4.57
CA ASP A 197 -8.59 -23.54 4.77
C ASP A 197 -8.18 -23.65 6.24
N ILE A 198 -8.78 -22.85 7.12
CA ILE A 198 -8.44 -22.82 8.55
C ILE A 198 -9.68 -23.00 9.43
N SER A 199 -9.46 -23.65 10.57
CA SER A 199 -10.50 -23.78 11.59
C SER A 199 -10.62 -22.50 12.39
N THR A 200 -11.85 -21.97 12.50
CA THR A 200 -12.17 -20.75 13.25
C THR A 200 -13.35 -20.98 14.20
N THR A 201 -13.35 -20.31 15.34
CA THR A 201 -14.46 -20.35 16.31
C THR A 201 -14.65 -18.95 16.89
N ALA A 202 -15.80 -18.34 16.59
CA ALA A 202 -16.15 -17.02 17.10
C ALA A 202 -16.22 -17.00 18.62
N GLY A 203 -15.62 -16.00 19.26
CA GLY A 203 -15.60 -15.83 20.71
C GLY A 203 -14.92 -16.97 21.46
N ALA A 204 -13.98 -17.70 20.83
CA ALA A 204 -13.13 -18.66 21.52
C ALA A 204 -12.13 -17.95 22.42
N ILE A 205 -11.77 -18.59 23.53
CA ILE A 205 -10.75 -18.11 24.47
C ILE A 205 -9.56 -19.05 24.39
N GLU A 206 -8.51 -18.63 23.71
CA GLU A 206 -7.33 -19.46 23.46
C GLU A 206 -6.10 -19.01 24.25
N HIS A 207 -6.17 -17.83 24.87
CA HIS A 207 -5.14 -17.28 25.74
C HIS A 207 -5.73 -16.57 26.97
N VAL A 208 -4.93 -16.53 28.04
CA VAL A 208 -5.28 -15.91 29.30
C VAL A 208 -4.04 -15.27 29.93
N LYS A 209 -4.19 -14.07 30.50
CA LYS A 209 -3.12 -13.38 31.23
C LYS A 209 -3.51 -13.21 32.69
N ILE A 210 -2.59 -13.51 33.60
CA ILE A 210 -2.76 -13.21 35.01
C ILE A 210 -2.12 -11.84 35.27
N THR A 211 -2.94 -10.83 35.50
CA THR A 211 -2.50 -9.47 35.81
C THR A 211 -2.23 -9.32 37.30
N ALA A 212 -3.03 -9.98 38.15
CA ALA A 212 -2.76 -10.09 39.57
C ALA A 212 -3.18 -11.48 40.07
N GLY A 213 -2.30 -12.16 40.80
CA GLY A 213 -2.58 -13.50 41.37
C GLY A 213 -3.54 -13.48 42.55
N GLY A 214 -3.82 -12.33 43.13
CA GLY A 214 -4.66 -12.21 44.34
C GLY A 214 -4.00 -12.77 45.60
N SER A 215 -4.82 -13.09 46.62
CA SER A 215 -4.35 -13.63 47.90
C SER A 215 -5.44 -14.37 48.65
N GLY A 216 -5.05 -15.07 49.71
CA GLY A 216 -5.98 -15.74 50.66
C GLY A 216 -6.65 -17.00 50.12
N GLY A 217 -6.29 -17.44 48.93
CA GLY A 217 -6.85 -18.65 48.32
C GLY A 217 -6.33 -19.94 48.94
N SER A 218 -7.12 -21.03 48.85
CA SER A 218 -6.67 -22.36 49.19
C SER A 218 -5.76 -22.93 48.12
N ASN A 219 -4.56 -23.39 48.48
CA ASN A 219 -3.62 -23.99 47.54
C ASN A 219 -4.19 -25.28 46.93
N GLY A 220 -4.02 -25.45 45.63
CA GLY A 220 -4.49 -26.60 44.89
C GLY A 220 -4.46 -26.41 43.37
N THR A 221 -4.74 -27.49 42.65
CA THR A 221 -4.99 -27.48 41.22
C THR A 221 -6.46 -27.71 40.97
N TYR A 222 -7.14 -26.74 40.44
CA TYR A 222 -8.58 -26.75 40.17
C TYR A 222 -8.76 -27.02 38.66
N THR A 223 -9.27 -28.23 38.33
CA THR A 223 -9.50 -28.68 36.95
C THR A 223 -10.97 -28.54 36.57
N GLY A 224 -11.26 -28.37 35.26
CA GLY A 224 -12.64 -28.24 34.79
C GLY A 224 -13.34 -26.98 35.33
N VAL A 225 -12.58 -25.93 35.63
CA VAL A 225 -13.14 -24.65 36.05
C VAL A 225 -13.89 -24.03 34.90
N ALA A 226 -15.20 -23.83 35.05
CA ALA A 226 -16.02 -23.22 34.01
C ALA A 226 -15.65 -21.74 33.80
N ILE A 227 -15.37 -21.38 32.58
CA ILE A 227 -15.25 -19.97 32.15
C ILE A 227 -16.68 -19.43 32.01
N ARG A 228 -16.97 -18.34 32.71
CA ARG A 228 -18.29 -17.72 32.79
C ARG A 228 -18.31 -16.44 31.97
N GLY A 229 -19.43 -16.16 31.35
CA GLY A 229 -19.67 -15.02 30.49
C GLY A 229 -20.96 -15.24 29.71
N ASP A 230 -21.07 -14.62 28.56
CA ASP A 230 -22.19 -14.78 27.62
C ASP A 230 -21.99 -15.97 26.64
N GLY A 231 -20.76 -16.47 26.54
CA GLY A 231 -20.45 -17.67 25.76
C GLY A 231 -20.75 -18.99 26.47
N SER A 232 -20.27 -20.08 25.91
CA SER A 232 -20.53 -21.45 26.42
C SER A 232 -19.33 -22.39 26.27
N SER A 233 -19.34 -23.44 27.14
CA SER A 233 -18.43 -24.58 27.07
C SER A 233 -16.94 -24.28 27.27
N GLY A 234 -16.57 -23.06 27.68
CA GLY A 234 -15.19 -22.74 28.03
C GLY A 234 -14.80 -23.32 29.37
N GLU A 235 -13.63 -23.96 29.45
CA GLU A 235 -13.07 -24.51 30.68
C GLU A 235 -11.58 -24.22 30.80
N CYS A 236 -11.11 -24.09 32.05
CA CYS A 236 -9.69 -23.92 32.33
C CYS A 236 -9.25 -24.74 33.55
N THR A 237 -7.95 -24.94 33.69
CA THR A 237 -7.29 -25.42 34.89
C THR A 237 -6.60 -24.24 35.56
N VAL A 238 -6.88 -24.04 36.86
CA VAL A 238 -6.27 -22.95 37.67
C VAL A 238 -5.41 -23.56 38.75
N VAL A 239 -4.17 -23.09 38.89
CA VAL A 239 -3.26 -23.47 39.98
C VAL A 239 -3.16 -22.33 40.98
N VAL A 240 -3.47 -22.62 42.23
CA VAL A 240 -3.27 -21.71 43.35
C VAL A 240 -2.11 -22.24 44.17
N SER A 241 -1.08 -21.42 44.34
CA SER A 241 0.11 -21.71 45.15
C SER A 241 0.50 -20.48 45.96
N SER A 242 0.96 -20.67 47.19
CA SER A 242 1.22 -19.55 48.10
C SER A 242 0.01 -18.62 48.29
N ASN A 243 -1.18 -19.18 48.28
CA ASN A 243 -2.46 -18.50 48.44
C ASN A 243 -2.86 -17.55 47.32
N ALA A 244 -2.19 -17.60 46.16
CA ALA A 244 -2.43 -16.77 44.98
C ALA A 244 -2.57 -17.67 43.73
N VAL A 245 -3.26 -17.17 42.69
CA VAL A 245 -3.28 -17.80 41.36
C VAL A 245 -1.90 -17.66 40.73
N THR A 246 -1.28 -18.76 40.35
CA THR A 246 0.05 -18.79 39.74
C THR A 246 0.04 -19.27 38.29
N SER A 247 -1.01 -19.98 37.87
CA SER A 247 -1.16 -20.45 36.50
C SER A 247 -2.63 -20.63 36.17
N VAL A 248 -2.99 -20.28 34.94
CA VAL A 248 -4.26 -20.60 34.29
C VAL A 248 -3.99 -21.19 32.93
N THR A 249 -4.56 -22.36 32.65
CA THR A 249 -4.41 -23.05 31.36
C THR A 249 -5.78 -23.27 30.77
N ILE A 250 -6.07 -22.77 29.59
CA ILE A 250 -7.31 -23.04 28.87
C ILE A 250 -7.29 -24.51 28.44
N THR A 251 -8.29 -25.28 28.87
CA THR A 251 -8.46 -26.69 28.48
C THR A 251 -9.50 -26.85 27.38
N THR A 252 -10.51 -25.99 27.35
CA THR A 252 -11.52 -25.92 26.29
C THR A 252 -11.78 -24.46 26.00
N ALA A 253 -11.56 -24.05 24.76
CA ALA A 253 -11.66 -22.63 24.36
C ALA A 253 -13.09 -22.06 24.41
N GLY A 254 -14.11 -22.93 24.35
CA GLY A 254 -15.52 -22.52 24.29
C GLY A 254 -15.83 -21.74 23.01
N SER A 255 -17.00 -21.08 23.01
CA SER A 255 -17.43 -20.25 21.88
C SER A 255 -18.42 -19.16 22.28
N GLY A 256 -18.56 -18.13 21.48
CA GLY A 256 -19.58 -17.07 21.60
C GLY A 256 -19.33 -16.09 22.75
N TYR A 257 -18.14 -16.05 23.34
CA TYR A 257 -17.81 -15.07 24.37
C TYR A 257 -17.55 -13.70 23.80
N THR A 258 -18.08 -12.67 24.46
CA THR A 258 -17.69 -11.27 24.30
C THR A 258 -17.05 -10.71 25.58
N TYR A 259 -17.30 -11.36 26.71
CA TYR A 259 -16.59 -11.15 27.98
C TYR A 259 -16.47 -12.49 28.72
N ALA A 260 -15.46 -12.64 29.58
CA ALA A 260 -15.21 -13.86 30.31
C ALA A 260 -14.58 -13.62 31.68
N SER A 261 -14.88 -14.52 32.60
CA SER A 261 -14.33 -14.51 33.97
C SER A 261 -14.39 -15.92 34.58
N VAL A 262 -13.76 -16.09 35.74
CA VAL A 262 -13.93 -17.27 36.61
C VAL A 262 -14.44 -16.87 37.98
N LYS A 263 -15.19 -17.75 38.62
CA LYS A 263 -15.72 -17.47 39.95
C LYS A 263 -14.70 -17.85 41.02
N ALA A 264 -14.44 -16.92 41.95
CA ALA A 264 -13.48 -17.13 43.03
C ALA A 264 -13.72 -18.42 43.85
N SER A 265 -14.99 -18.79 44.06
CA SER A 265 -15.33 -20.05 44.76
C SER A 265 -14.89 -21.32 44.03
N ASP A 266 -14.73 -21.24 42.72
CA ASP A 266 -14.35 -22.39 41.89
C ASP A 266 -12.82 -22.54 41.81
N ILE A 267 -12.07 -21.56 42.33
CA ILE A 267 -10.60 -21.47 42.36
C ILE A 267 -10.03 -21.27 43.75
N GLY A 268 -10.63 -21.89 44.78
CA GLY A 268 -10.11 -21.85 46.15
C GLY A 268 -10.38 -20.56 46.91
N ASN A 269 -11.36 -19.74 46.49
CA ASN A 269 -11.75 -18.47 47.10
C ASN A 269 -10.62 -17.41 47.15
N VAL A 270 -9.77 -17.34 46.11
CA VAL A 270 -8.75 -16.32 46.00
C VAL A 270 -9.43 -14.94 45.90
N SER A 271 -8.97 -14.00 46.69
CA SER A 271 -9.46 -12.63 46.70
C SER A 271 -8.53 -11.70 45.90
N GLY A 272 -9.10 -10.83 45.07
CA GLY A 272 -8.33 -9.84 44.30
C GLY A 272 -7.45 -10.43 43.18
N ALA A 273 -7.76 -11.65 42.73
CA ALA A 273 -7.16 -12.16 41.50
C ALA A 273 -7.74 -11.41 40.31
N ASP A 274 -6.87 -11.00 39.38
CA ASP A 274 -7.19 -10.34 38.11
C ASP A 274 -6.67 -11.22 36.97
N ILE A 275 -7.61 -11.81 36.24
CA ILE A 275 -7.35 -12.81 35.20
C ILE A 275 -8.07 -12.39 33.95
N ASP A 276 -7.29 -11.92 32.96
CA ASP A 276 -7.79 -11.46 31.68
C ASP A 276 -7.92 -12.62 30.70
N PHE A 277 -9.13 -12.91 30.29
CA PHE A 277 -9.42 -13.88 29.23
C PHE A 277 -9.43 -13.18 27.88
N ILE A 278 -8.52 -13.57 26.97
CA ILE A 278 -8.37 -12.93 25.67
C ILE A 278 -9.38 -13.52 24.70
N ILE A 279 -10.34 -12.70 24.31
CA ILE A 279 -11.44 -13.09 23.40
C ILE A 279 -10.95 -13.04 21.97
N SER A 280 -11.25 -14.06 21.15
CA SER A 280 -10.95 -14.06 19.72
C SER A 280 -11.73 -12.97 18.96
N PRO A 281 -11.23 -12.50 17.81
CA PRO A 281 -11.95 -11.52 16.99
C PRO A 281 -13.29 -12.08 16.48
N PRO A 282 -14.21 -11.22 15.98
CA PRO A 282 -15.45 -11.66 15.33
C PRO A 282 -15.17 -12.71 14.25
N GLY A 283 -15.90 -13.83 14.29
CA GLY A 283 -15.69 -14.98 13.42
C GLY A 283 -14.60 -15.94 13.89
N GLY A 284 -13.77 -15.58 14.85
CA GLY A 284 -12.63 -16.37 15.34
C GLY A 284 -11.31 -16.00 14.66
N HIS A 285 -10.21 -16.42 15.28
CA HIS A 285 -8.86 -16.17 14.75
C HIS A 285 -8.65 -16.77 13.35
N GLY A 286 -8.36 -15.94 12.37
CA GLY A 286 -8.10 -16.32 10.97
C GLY A 286 -9.36 -16.33 10.10
N SER A 287 -10.52 -15.97 10.61
CA SER A 287 -11.77 -15.88 9.84
C SER A 287 -11.72 -14.76 8.81
N ASP A 288 -11.20 -13.60 9.19
CA ASP A 288 -10.98 -12.44 8.29
C ASP A 288 -9.60 -11.84 8.54
N ALA A 289 -8.58 -12.40 7.89
CA ALA A 289 -7.21 -11.94 8.05
C ALA A 289 -7.04 -10.45 7.63
N ILE A 290 -7.83 -9.96 6.68
CA ILE A 290 -7.81 -8.56 6.26
C ILE A 290 -8.21 -7.65 7.44
N ALA A 291 -9.36 -7.92 8.05
CA ALA A 291 -9.82 -7.12 9.19
C ALA A 291 -8.97 -7.34 10.45
N GLU A 292 -8.48 -8.58 10.66
CA GLU A 292 -7.69 -8.92 11.85
C GLU A 292 -6.29 -8.30 11.85
N LEU A 293 -5.64 -8.25 10.69
CA LEU A 293 -4.25 -7.79 10.55
C LEU A 293 -4.11 -6.33 10.09
N GLY A 294 -5.23 -5.63 9.89
CA GLY A 294 -5.21 -4.21 9.51
C GLY A 294 -5.01 -3.98 8.02
N GLY A 295 -5.71 -4.75 7.18
CA GLY A 295 -5.69 -4.61 5.72
C GLY A 295 -6.48 -3.38 5.22
N PHE A 296 -6.07 -2.19 5.63
CA PHE A 296 -6.60 -0.92 5.15
C PHE A 296 -5.59 -0.14 4.28
N PHE A 297 -4.55 -0.82 3.83
CA PHE A 297 -3.64 -0.34 2.79
C PHE A 297 -3.97 -1.02 1.48
N VAL A 298 -3.92 -0.27 0.40
CA VAL A 298 -4.13 -0.76 -0.97
C VAL A 298 -2.87 -0.53 -1.76
N MET A 299 -2.28 -1.59 -2.31
CA MET A 299 -1.13 -1.51 -3.21
C MET A 299 -1.58 -1.66 -4.65
N MET A 300 -1.19 -0.73 -5.49
CA MET A 300 -1.23 -0.85 -6.95
C MET A 300 0.18 -1.20 -7.43
N ASN A 301 0.29 -2.17 -8.33
CA ASN A 301 1.54 -2.55 -8.99
C ASN A 301 1.37 -2.44 -10.50
N VAL A 302 2.06 -1.50 -11.13
CA VAL A 302 1.96 -1.24 -12.57
C VAL A 302 3.33 -1.32 -13.21
N ASP A 303 3.45 -2.23 -14.17
CA ASP A 303 4.67 -2.43 -14.94
C ASP A 303 4.66 -1.58 -16.20
N PHE A 304 5.66 -0.72 -16.37
CA PHE A 304 5.90 -0.01 -17.61
C PHE A 304 6.99 -0.73 -18.41
N THR A 305 6.62 -1.24 -19.58
CA THR A 305 7.57 -1.89 -20.48
C THR A 305 8.12 -0.91 -21.49
N GLN A 306 9.41 -1.00 -21.76
CA GLN A 306 9.96 -0.32 -22.92
C GLN A 306 9.62 -1.08 -24.20
N GLY A 307 9.32 -0.34 -25.25
CA GLY A 307 9.25 -0.89 -26.58
C GLY A 307 9.75 0.11 -27.61
N ASP A 308 10.58 -0.33 -28.54
CA ASP A 308 10.91 0.44 -29.74
C ASP A 308 9.68 0.58 -30.61
N GLY A 309 8.91 1.66 -30.35
CA GLY A 309 7.70 1.99 -31.12
C GLY A 309 6.42 1.23 -30.71
N SER A 310 6.45 0.43 -29.66
CA SER A 310 5.28 -0.33 -29.17
C SER A 310 5.25 -0.52 -27.64
N GLY A 311 6.15 0.10 -26.92
CA GLY A 311 6.17 0.06 -25.46
C GLY A 311 5.43 1.21 -24.80
N ASP A 312 5.30 1.14 -23.49
CA ASP A 312 4.58 2.13 -22.72
C ASP A 312 5.27 3.49 -22.75
N PHE A 313 6.59 3.53 -22.72
CA PHE A 313 7.39 4.74 -22.90
C PHE A 313 8.88 4.47 -23.13
N ASN A 314 9.62 5.52 -23.57
CA ASN A 314 11.05 5.43 -23.86
C ASN A 314 11.89 5.42 -22.57
N THR A 315 12.94 4.60 -22.51
CA THR A 315 13.86 4.50 -21.37
C THR A 315 14.94 5.57 -21.32
N THR A 316 15.09 6.38 -22.37
CA THR A 316 16.10 7.44 -22.39
C THR A 316 15.74 8.64 -21.54
N ASN A 317 14.50 8.74 -21.11
CA ASN A 317 14.04 9.81 -20.22
C ASN A 317 14.00 9.35 -18.77
N ASP A 318 14.48 10.21 -17.89
CA ASP A 318 14.13 10.16 -16.49
C ASP A 318 12.67 10.53 -16.30
N PHE A 319 12.07 10.08 -15.21
CA PHE A 319 10.80 10.65 -14.76
C PHE A 319 10.87 11.04 -13.28
N ARG A 320 10.07 12.02 -12.88
CA ARG A 320 10.07 12.63 -11.55
C ARG A 320 8.68 12.76 -10.96
N ARG A 321 7.66 12.35 -11.70
CA ARG A 321 6.26 12.45 -11.27
C ARG A 321 5.50 11.16 -11.53
N ILE A 322 4.69 10.77 -10.56
CA ILE A 322 3.70 9.71 -10.67
C ILE A 322 2.34 10.33 -10.40
N VAL A 323 1.34 9.96 -11.20
CA VAL A 323 -0.03 10.46 -11.06
C VAL A 323 -1.02 9.30 -11.18
N LEU A 324 -2.07 9.31 -10.37
CA LEU A 324 -3.22 8.41 -10.52
C LEU A 324 -4.41 9.21 -11.03
N LEU A 325 -4.90 8.81 -12.20
CA LEU A 325 -6.04 9.42 -12.87
C LEU A 325 -7.25 8.49 -12.83
N ARG A 326 -8.46 9.06 -12.70
CA ARG A 326 -9.72 8.36 -12.87
C ARG A 326 -10.47 8.93 -14.08
N ASN A 327 -10.95 8.06 -14.95
CA ASN A 327 -11.76 8.41 -16.12
C ASN A 327 -11.17 9.49 -17.05
N PRO A 328 -9.86 9.46 -17.38
CA PRO A 328 -9.33 10.38 -18.37
C PRO A 328 -9.98 10.12 -19.73
N THR A 329 -9.97 11.12 -20.61
CA THR A 329 -10.48 11.00 -21.99
C THR A 329 -9.36 10.60 -22.93
N ASP A 330 -9.62 9.64 -23.79
CA ASP A 330 -8.78 9.31 -24.95
C ASP A 330 -9.19 10.22 -26.12
N SER A 331 -8.24 11.02 -26.60
CA SER A 331 -8.47 11.97 -27.71
C SER A 331 -8.86 11.29 -29.03
N THR A 332 -8.41 10.05 -29.23
CA THR A 332 -8.69 9.27 -30.44
C THR A 332 -10.16 8.90 -30.53
N THR A 333 -10.77 8.58 -29.39
CA THR A 333 -12.17 8.16 -29.32
C THR A 333 -13.11 9.29 -28.88
N GLY A 334 -12.59 10.32 -28.23
CA GLY A 334 -13.36 11.40 -27.61
C GLY A 334 -14.20 10.94 -26.42
N SER A 335 -13.89 9.79 -25.81
CA SER A 335 -14.63 9.15 -24.73
C SER A 335 -13.68 8.78 -23.58
N THR A 336 -14.24 8.38 -22.44
CA THR A 336 -13.45 7.81 -21.34
C THR A 336 -12.52 6.73 -21.85
N ALA A 337 -11.25 6.84 -21.51
CA ALA A 337 -10.19 5.96 -21.99
C ALA A 337 -10.41 4.51 -21.53
N THR A 338 -10.18 3.58 -22.45
CA THR A 338 -10.24 2.12 -22.19
C THR A 338 -8.99 1.39 -22.66
N ALA A 339 -8.13 2.06 -23.44
CA ALA A 339 -6.86 1.51 -23.92
C ALA A 339 -5.95 1.07 -22.78
N THR A 340 -5.07 0.10 -23.03
CA THR A 340 -4.12 -0.38 -22.03
C THR A 340 -3.11 0.71 -21.66
N THR A 341 -2.69 1.50 -22.63
CA THR A 341 -1.76 2.63 -22.49
C THR A 341 -2.27 3.85 -23.21
N LEU A 342 -1.91 5.03 -22.73
CA LEU A 342 -2.16 6.32 -23.36
C LEU A 342 -0.84 7.07 -23.47
N ASP A 343 -0.53 7.53 -24.67
CA ASP A 343 0.61 8.41 -24.91
C ASP A 343 0.27 9.85 -24.49
N GLY A 344 1.07 10.44 -23.62
CA GLY A 344 0.93 11.83 -23.19
C GLY A 344 1.74 12.82 -24.04
N THR A 345 2.47 12.34 -25.06
CA THR A 345 3.38 13.16 -25.85
C THR A 345 2.76 13.66 -27.14
N LYS A 346 3.22 14.84 -27.58
CA LYS A 346 2.96 15.40 -28.92
C LYS A 346 4.02 14.90 -29.89
N SER A 347 3.77 14.96 -31.20
CA SER A 347 4.74 14.52 -32.19
C SER A 347 4.94 15.48 -33.36
N ILE A 348 6.15 15.45 -33.94
CA ILE A 348 6.52 16.11 -35.18
C ILE A 348 7.15 15.06 -36.10
N THR A 349 6.64 14.94 -37.32
CA THR A 349 7.29 14.16 -38.38
C THR A 349 8.08 15.11 -39.28
N PHE A 350 9.35 14.84 -39.48
CA PHE A 350 10.21 15.68 -40.32
C PHE A 350 10.26 15.21 -41.77
N SER A 351 10.38 16.17 -42.68
CA SER A 351 10.74 15.91 -44.06
C SER A 351 12.26 15.81 -44.25
N GLY A 352 12.70 15.23 -45.34
CA GLY A 352 14.12 15.18 -45.72
C GLY A 352 14.98 14.37 -44.75
N THR A 353 16.15 14.91 -44.40
CA THR A 353 17.10 14.29 -43.45
C THR A 353 17.27 15.24 -42.28
N PRO A 354 16.50 15.09 -41.20
CA PRO A 354 16.66 15.90 -40.00
C PRO A 354 17.99 15.58 -39.30
N GLY A 355 18.49 16.50 -38.49
CA GLY A 355 19.58 16.24 -37.55
C GLY A 355 19.16 15.28 -36.45
N SER A 356 20.11 14.76 -35.68
CA SER A 356 19.85 13.87 -34.52
C SER A 356 19.54 14.71 -33.29
N PHE A 357 18.28 14.80 -32.93
CA PHE A 357 17.83 15.44 -31.71
C PHE A 357 18.17 14.55 -30.50
N GLN A 358 18.41 15.19 -29.34
CA GLN A 358 18.74 14.52 -28.10
C GLN A 358 17.53 14.52 -27.14
N ALA A 359 17.34 13.44 -26.37
CA ALA A 359 16.33 13.43 -25.31
C ALA A 359 16.59 14.56 -24.29
N ASP A 360 15.52 15.07 -23.71
CA ASP A 360 15.48 16.17 -22.73
C ASP A 360 15.96 17.54 -23.23
N GLU A 361 16.43 17.65 -24.48
CA GLU A 361 16.80 18.95 -25.00
C GLU A 361 15.60 19.84 -25.32
N LYS A 362 15.78 21.12 -25.08
CA LYS A 362 14.83 22.15 -25.51
C LYS A 362 14.85 22.28 -27.05
N ILE A 363 13.66 22.27 -27.65
CA ILE A 363 13.46 22.56 -29.07
C ILE A 363 12.70 23.87 -29.25
N THR A 364 13.05 24.62 -30.28
CA THR A 364 12.44 25.90 -30.61
C THR A 364 12.12 25.99 -32.09
N GLN A 365 11.09 26.76 -32.39
CA GLN A 365 10.73 27.14 -33.76
C GLN A 365 10.64 28.66 -33.81
N ALA A 366 11.70 29.30 -34.25
CA ALA A 366 11.87 30.74 -34.15
C ALA A 366 10.73 31.58 -34.76
N THR A 367 10.15 31.12 -35.88
CA THR A 367 9.09 31.85 -36.57
C THR A 367 7.74 31.80 -35.85
N SER A 368 7.39 30.68 -35.26
CA SER A 368 6.14 30.53 -34.51
C SER A 368 6.29 30.95 -33.03
N GLY A 369 7.51 30.94 -32.51
CA GLY A 369 7.76 31.11 -31.08
C GLY A 369 7.52 29.84 -30.24
N ALA A 370 7.19 28.71 -30.89
CA ALA A 370 6.95 27.46 -30.17
C ALA A 370 8.21 26.95 -29.49
N VAL A 371 8.01 26.42 -28.27
CA VAL A 371 9.04 25.78 -27.45
C VAL A 371 8.50 24.46 -26.95
N GLY A 372 9.34 23.44 -26.88
CA GLY A 372 9.05 22.16 -26.31
C GLY A 372 10.32 21.47 -25.82
N PHE A 373 10.16 20.28 -25.24
CA PHE A 373 11.28 19.47 -24.80
C PHE A 373 11.16 18.06 -25.39
N VAL A 374 12.25 17.58 -25.94
CA VAL A 374 12.32 16.29 -26.63
C VAL A 374 12.14 15.15 -25.64
N VAL A 375 11.21 14.26 -25.92
CA VAL A 375 11.05 12.97 -25.24
C VAL A 375 11.86 11.91 -25.97
N ASP A 376 11.65 11.79 -27.28
CA ASP A 376 12.34 10.82 -28.12
C ASP A 376 12.48 11.33 -29.56
N PHE A 377 13.49 10.85 -30.27
CA PHE A 377 13.65 11.05 -31.70
C PHE A 377 14.02 9.75 -32.41
N ASN A 378 13.11 9.24 -33.19
CA ASN A 378 13.35 8.08 -34.05
C ASN A 378 13.87 8.54 -35.44
N SER A 379 15.15 8.36 -35.69
CA SER A 379 15.81 8.77 -36.94
C SER A 379 15.33 7.98 -38.15
N THR A 380 14.81 6.78 -38.00
CA THR A 380 14.32 5.93 -39.10
C THR A 380 12.94 6.40 -39.57
N THR A 381 12.02 6.62 -38.66
CA THR A 381 10.68 7.13 -38.95
C THR A 381 10.64 8.65 -39.07
N LYS A 382 11.69 9.33 -38.61
CA LYS A 382 11.84 10.80 -38.54
C LYS A 382 10.78 11.46 -37.64
N VAL A 383 10.29 10.73 -36.67
CA VAL A 383 9.30 11.22 -35.69
C VAL A 383 10.03 11.66 -34.43
N LEU A 384 9.78 12.90 -34.04
CA LEU A 384 10.20 13.47 -32.76
C LEU A 384 8.99 13.56 -31.86
N ARG A 385 9.06 12.95 -30.66
CA ARG A 385 8.08 13.08 -29.60
C ARG A 385 8.54 14.14 -28.62
N TYR A 386 7.60 14.97 -28.15
CA TYR A 386 7.93 16.10 -27.29
C TYR A 386 6.78 16.45 -26.34
N ILE A 387 7.12 17.15 -25.27
CA ILE A 387 6.17 17.77 -24.35
C ILE A 387 6.29 19.30 -24.44
N GLN A 388 5.21 19.99 -24.08
CA GLN A 388 5.16 21.45 -23.99
C GLN A 388 4.61 21.87 -22.62
N PRO A 389 5.46 21.86 -21.56
CA PRO A 389 4.98 22.21 -20.25
C PRO A 389 4.70 23.71 -20.14
N GLN A 390 3.46 24.06 -19.85
CA GLN A 390 2.98 25.44 -19.73
C GLN A 390 3.56 26.16 -18.50
N PHE A 391 3.90 25.41 -17.49
CA PHE A 391 4.48 25.93 -16.24
C PHE A 391 5.86 26.60 -16.43
N THR A 392 6.54 26.35 -17.53
CA THR A 392 7.85 27.00 -17.81
C THR A 392 7.74 28.44 -18.29
N ASN A 393 6.55 28.92 -18.57
CA ASN A 393 6.29 30.21 -19.21
C ASN A 393 7.09 30.43 -20.50
N GLN A 394 7.41 29.36 -21.21
CA GLN A 394 8.16 29.38 -22.46
C GLN A 394 7.27 28.92 -23.62
N GLY A 395 7.38 29.61 -24.76
CA GLY A 395 6.57 29.25 -25.92
C GLY A 395 5.07 29.51 -25.75
N VAL A 396 4.70 30.46 -24.89
CA VAL A 396 3.33 30.95 -24.73
C VAL A 396 3.14 32.26 -25.52
N ASP A 397 1.93 32.50 -25.99
CA ASP A 397 1.52 33.73 -26.62
C ASP A 397 1.22 34.85 -25.58
N SER A 398 0.76 36.03 -26.05
CA SER A 398 0.42 37.15 -25.18
C SER A 398 -0.76 36.87 -24.23
N ASP A 399 -1.56 35.87 -24.53
CA ASP A 399 -2.72 35.48 -23.76
C ASP A 399 -2.41 34.30 -22.81
N GLY A 400 -1.15 33.81 -22.82
CA GLY A 400 -0.67 32.71 -21.97
C GLY A 400 -0.93 31.30 -22.55
N ASN A 401 -1.40 31.21 -23.81
CA ASN A 401 -1.65 29.90 -24.42
C ASN A 401 -0.36 29.35 -25.04
N LEU A 402 -0.20 28.03 -25.02
CA LEU A 402 0.93 27.36 -25.67
C LEU A 402 0.92 27.60 -27.19
N THR A 403 2.05 28.04 -27.72
CA THR A 403 2.23 28.21 -29.15
C THR A 403 2.56 26.87 -29.80
N ALA A 404 1.73 26.42 -30.72
CA ALA A 404 1.94 25.15 -31.43
C ALA A 404 3.10 25.26 -32.43
N PHE A 405 3.82 24.15 -32.59
CA PHE A 405 4.79 24.04 -33.72
C PHE A 405 4.03 24.04 -35.03
N SER A 406 4.56 24.76 -36.01
CA SER A 406 4.00 24.78 -37.38
C SER A 406 4.63 23.70 -38.24
N SER A 407 3.90 23.23 -39.26
CA SER A 407 4.41 22.23 -40.21
C SER A 407 5.37 22.75 -41.26
N THR A 408 5.72 24.02 -41.26
CA THR A 408 6.51 24.65 -42.33
C THR A 408 7.82 25.28 -41.87
N ASN A 409 8.00 25.56 -40.61
CA ASN A 409 9.18 26.27 -40.11
C ASN A 409 10.17 25.28 -39.47
N THR A 410 11.46 25.60 -39.58
CA THR A 410 12.53 24.76 -39.03
C THR A 410 12.45 24.70 -37.50
N VAL A 411 12.52 23.50 -36.96
CA VAL A 411 12.70 23.22 -35.54
C VAL A 411 14.19 23.04 -35.26
N THR A 412 14.66 23.61 -34.16
CA THR A 412 16.08 23.60 -33.77
C THR A 412 16.23 23.06 -32.35
N GLY A 413 17.12 22.09 -32.16
CA GLY A 413 17.52 21.57 -30.84
C GLY A 413 18.59 22.45 -30.20
N ALA A 414 18.43 22.78 -28.93
CA ALA A 414 19.31 23.73 -28.23
C ALA A 414 20.68 23.13 -27.90
N THR A 415 20.75 21.85 -27.62
CA THR A 415 21.98 21.14 -27.22
C THR A 415 22.66 20.49 -28.42
N SER A 416 21.90 19.73 -29.20
CA SER A 416 22.42 19.00 -30.37
C SER A 416 22.73 19.93 -31.57
N SER A 417 22.13 21.11 -31.61
CA SER A 417 22.09 21.96 -32.80
C SER A 417 21.42 21.26 -34.00
N ALA A 418 20.70 20.20 -33.78
CA ALA A 418 19.93 19.49 -34.80
C ALA A 418 18.86 20.41 -35.36
N THR A 419 18.63 20.28 -36.68
CA THR A 419 17.55 21.02 -37.35
C THR A 419 16.68 20.07 -38.15
N GLY A 420 15.41 20.38 -38.27
CA GLY A 420 14.49 19.64 -39.10
C GLY A 420 13.30 20.51 -39.53
N THR A 421 12.81 20.29 -40.75
CA THR A 421 11.60 20.95 -41.24
C THR A 421 10.44 19.98 -41.09
N PRO A 422 9.41 20.28 -40.30
CA PRO A 422 8.26 19.42 -40.18
C PRO A 422 7.52 19.18 -41.50
N SER A 423 7.06 17.94 -41.72
CA SER A 423 6.09 17.63 -42.77
C SER A 423 4.67 17.51 -42.22
N SER A 424 4.59 17.09 -40.97
CA SER A 424 3.34 17.07 -40.21
C SER A 424 3.66 17.21 -38.72
N HIS A 425 2.65 17.55 -37.93
CA HIS A 425 2.73 17.52 -36.46
C HIS A 425 1.39 17.07 -35.91
N ASP A 426 1.45 16.39 -34.76
CA ASP A 426 0.31 16.05 -33.98
C ASP A 426 0.45 16.74 -32.62
N THR A 427 -0.50 17.62 -32.32
CA THR A 427 -0.54 18.41 -31.08
C THR A 427 -1.54 17.83 -30.07
N THR A 428 -2.17 16.70 -30.41
CA THR A 428 -3.22 16.08 -29.61
C THR A 428 -2.73 14.73 -29.09
N PRO A 429 -2.11 14.67 -27.89
CA PRO A 429 -1.74 13.39 -27.31
C PRO A 429 -2.98 12.50 -27.09
N GLU A 430 -2.78 11.19 -27.00
CA GLU A 430 -3.88 10.24 -26.71
C GLU A 430 -4.56 10.56 -25.38
N LEU A 431 -3.77 10.89 -24.35
CA LEU A 431 -4.28 11.40 -23.09
C LEU A 431 -4.73 12.86 -23.26
N THR A 432 -6.02 13.10 -23.22
CA THR A 432 -6.58 14.45 -23.29
C THR A 432 -6.32 15.20 -21.98
N ALA A 433 -5.63 16.32 -22.05
CA ALA A 433 -5.36 17.16 -20.89
C ALA A 433 -6.65 17.66 -20.22
N ASP A 434 -6.59 17.88 -18.92
CA ASP A 434 -7.66 18.43 -18.07
C ASP A 434 -8.96 17.62 -18.11
N THR A 435 -8.85 16.29 -18.29
CA THR A 435 -10.00 15.38 -18.31
C THR A 435 -9.88 14.29 -17.22
N GLY A 436 -11.04 13.88 -16.71
CA GLY A 436 -11.09 12.95 -15.57
C GLY A 436 -10.70 13.63 -14.25
N ASP A 437 -10.44 12.82 -13.25
CA ASP A 437 -10.06 13.28 -11.90
C ASP A 437 -8.62 12.86 -11.59
N ILE A 438 -7.86 13.77 -11.02
CA ILE A 438 -6.55 13.45 -10.45
C ILE A 438 -6.76 13.01 -9.00
N LEU A 439 -6.46 11.74 -8.71
CA LEU A 439 -6.63 11.17 -7.37
C LEU A 439 -5.36 11.24 -6.52
N TYR A 440 -4.18 11.24 -7.17
CA TYR A 440 -2.90 11.24 -6.47
C TYR A 440 -1.82 11.84 -7.35
N ILE A 441 -0.94 12.62 -6.76
CA ILE A 441 0.26 13.17 -7.39
C ILE A 441 1.43 12.96 -6.45
N GLU A 442 2.53 12.40 -6.95
CA GLU A 442 3.80 12.31 -6.25
C GLU A 442 4.91 12.92 -7.08
N ASN A 443 5.64 13.88 -6.51
CA ASN A 443 6.91 14.34 -7.04
C ASN A 443 8.06 13.61 -6.32
N ARG A 444 9.02 13.11 -7.07
CA ARG A 444 10.12 12.30 -6.54
C ARG A 444 11.45 12.64 -7.17
N LYS A 445 12.52 12.14 -6.60
CA LYS A 445 13.86 12.21 -7.22
C LYS A 445 13.83 11.52 -8.57
N PRO A 446 14.67 11.96 -9.53
CA PRO A 446 14.70 11.37 -10.85
C PRO A 446 14.92 9.86 -10.80
N ILE A 447 14.16 9.13 -11.59
CA ILE A 447 14.31 7.71 -11.80
C ILE A 447 14.84 7.51 -13.21
N SER A 448 16.09 7.03 -13.27
CA SER A 448 16.78 6.67 -14.51
C SER A 448 16.73 5.17 -14.69
N ARG A 449 16.52 4.71 -15.91
CA ARG A 449 16.38 3.30 -16.24
C ARG A 449 17.47 2.82 -17.18
N ALA A 450 17.78 1.53 -17.11
CA ALA A 450 18.53 0.83 -18.13
C ALA A 450 17.60 0.35 -19.24
N SER A 451 18.09 0.33 -20.47
CA SER A 451 17.30 0.00 -21.67
C SER A 451 16.74 -1.43 -21.70
N ASP A 452 17.18 -2.29 -20.82
CA ASP A 452 16.75 -3.70 -20.73
C ASP A 452 15.86 -4.00 -19.50
N LYS A 453 15.36 -2.97 -18.83
CA LYS A 453 14.57 -3.08 -17.60
C LYS A 453 13.10 -2.74 -17.82
N THR A 454 12.25 -3.43 -17.08
CA THR A 454 10.86 -3.06 -16.85
C THR A 454 10.82 -2.19 -15.60
N GLU A 455 10.04 -1.13 -15.64
CA GLU A 455 9.77 -0.32 -14.46
C GLU A 455 8.54 -0.87 -13.75
N ASP A 456 8.71 -1.24 -12.49
CA ASP A 456 7.64 -1.74 -11.62
C ASP A 456 7.33 -0.66 -10.57
N VAL A 457 6.20 0.02 -10.76
CA VAL A 457 5.75 1.09 -9.87
C VAL A 457 4.74 0.54 -8.87
N LYS A 458 5.16 0.46 -7.61
CA LYS A 458 4.29 0.06 -6.49
C LYS A 458 3.85 1.31 -5.72
N LEU A 459 2.57 1.66 -5.84
CA LEU A 459 1.94 2.75 -5.10
C LEU A 459 1.08 2.16 -3.98
N VAL A 460 1.30 2.62 -2.73
CA VAL A 460 0.51 2.20 -1.57
C VAL A 460 -0.30 3.37 -1.05
N VAL A 461 -1.61 3.19 -0.96
CA VAL A 461 -2.56 4.16 -0.40
C VAL A 461 -3.06 3.64 0.94
N GLU A 462 -3.01 4.48 1.98
CA GLU A 462 -3.56 4.20 3.31
C GLU A 462 -4.94 4.87 3.48
N PHE A 463 -5.91 4.13 4.02
CA PHE A 463 -7.28 4.58 4.28
C PHE A 463 -7.55 4.83 5.76
#